data_9b89f71d6f93ee73544c1eed632d47b9
#
_entry.id   9b89f71d6f93ee73544c1eed632d47b9
#
_cell.length_a   1.000
_cell.length_b   1.000
_cell.length_c   1.000
_cell.angle_alpha   90.00
_cell.angle_beta   90.00
_cell.angle_gamma   90.00
#
_symmetry.space_group_name_H-M   'P 1'
#
loop_
_entity.id
_entity.type
_entity.pdbx_description
1 polymer ?
#
loop_
_entity_poly.entity_id
_entity_poly.type
_entity_poly.pdbx_seq_one_letter_code
_entity_poly.pdbx_strand_id
1 'polypeptide(L)'
;ILDMPKYGCINVHASLLPAYRGAAPIQWAVMNGDEVSGVTIMKMDEGLDTGDMLTKVEVPLAADETGGSLFDKLAAAGAKLLVETLPKLEKGEVTPEKQPEISTTEYARMIKKEDGKIDWTKSAVEIERQIRAMSPWPSAFTKVNGKNLKIWDAKVIAMFGGDLFSKIPGQNPTKSAGKVWVADETGLHVKTGDGILVIEELQLEGKKRMKTADFLRGYAIEPGTRLGE
;
A
#
# COMPACT_ATOMS: atom_id res chain seq x y z
N ILE A 1 26.42 17.55 -12.30
CA ILE A 1 25.59 16.75 -13.23
C ILE A 1 24.26 17.45 -13.50
N LEU A 2 23.59 18.01 -12.49
CA LEU A 2 22.27 18.67 -12.64
C LEU A 2 22.26 19.81 -13.67
N ASP A 3 23.36 20.56 -13.74
CA ASP A 3 23.50 21.70 -14.63
C ASP A 3 24.17 21.38 -16.00
N MET A 4 24.50 20.11 -16.25
CA MET A 4 25.14 19.70 -17.51
C MET A 4 24.18 19.69 -18.71
N PRO A 5 22.96 19.16 -18.60
CA PRO A 5 22.01 19.15 -19.70
C PRO A 5 21.41 20.55 -19.93
N LYS A 6 21.19 20.92 -21.20
CA LYS A 6 20.66 22.23 -21.61
C LYS A 6 19.36 22.61 -20.88
N TYR A 7 18.49 21.64 -20.60
CA TYR A 7 17.20 21.84 -19.94
C TYR A 7 17.18 21.36 -18.49
N GLY A 8 18.34 20.99 -17.92
CA GLY A 8 18.47 20.37 -16.62
C GLY A 8 18.11 18.89 -16.63
N CYS A 9 18.13 18.27 -15.46
CA CYS A 9 17.72 16.87 -15.28
C CYS A 9 16.23 16.80 -14.96
N ILE A 10 15.51 15.92 -15.63
CA ILE A 10 14.05 15.74 -15.49
C ILE A 10 13.79 14.40 -14.84
N ASN A 11 12.88 14.38 -13.86
CA ASN A 11 12.40 13.16 -13.21
C ASN A 11 10.89 12.97 -13.44
N VAL A 12 10.48 11.72 -13.63
CA VAL A 12 9.08 11.29 -13.67
C VAL A 12 8.74 10.73 -12.30
N HIS A 13 8.22 11.57 -11.43
CA HIS A 13 7.92 11.20 -10.05
C HIS A 13 6.50 10.66 -9.91
N ALA A 14 6.36 9.48 -9.31
CA ALA A 14 5.09 8.74 -9.22
C ALA A 14 4.20 9.21 -8.06
N SER A 15 4.04 10.53 -7.93
CA SER A 15 3.06 11.16 -7.03
C SER A 15 2.66 12.54 -7.53
N LEU A 16 1.65 13.13 -6.92
CA LEU A 16 1.29 14.54 -7.07
C LEU A 16 2.11 15.39 -6.08
N LEU A 17 3.34 15.74 -6.47
CA LEU A 17 4.21 16.57 -5.64
C LEU A 17 3.49 17.86 -5.21
N PRO A 18 3.70 18.33 -3.98
CA PRO A 18 4.74 17.95 -3.00
C PRO A 18 4.42 16.72 -2.15
N ALA A 19 3.29 16.02 -2.38
CA ALA A 19 2.95 14.81 -1.65
C ALA A 19 3.92 13.67 -2.01
N TYR A 20 4.27 12.85 -1.01
CA TYR A 20 5.06 11.63 -1.18
C TYR A 20 6.42 11.84 -1.87
N ARG A 21 7.15 12.90 -1.51
CA ARG A 21 8.58 12.96 -1.81
C ARG A 21 9.27 11.71 -1.29
N GLY A 22 10.15 11.08 -2.06
CA GLY A 22 10.90 9.91 -1.63
C GLY A 22 10.76 8.69 -2.52
N ALA A 23 11.23 7.54 -2.03
CA ALA A 23 11.51 6.37 -2.84
C ALA A 23 10.30 5.47 -3.15
N ALA A 24 9.20 5.56 -2.38
CA ALA A 24 8.08 4.62 -2.49
C ALA A 24 6.69 5.31 -2.48
N PRO A 25 6.47 6.37 -3.27
CA PRO A 25 5.20 7.10 -3.26
C PRO A 25 3.99 6.21 -3.56
N ILE A 26 4.15 5.22 -4.41
CA ILE A 26 3.08 4.32 -4.88
C ILE A 26 2.51 3.50 -3.72
N GLN A 27 3.40 2.83 -2.96
CA GLN A 27 2.99 1.98 -1.85
C GLN A 27 2.36 2.81 -0.72
N TRP A 28 2.94 3.99 -0.44
CA TRP A 28 2.41 4.85 0.61
C TRP A 28 1.05 5.45 0.27
N ALA A 29 0.78 5.80 -0.99
CA ALA A 29 -0.55 6.25 -1.42
C ALA A 29 -1.61 5.16 -1.19
N VAL A 30 -1.35 3.91 -1.58
CA VAL A 30 -2.26 2.78 -1.34
C VAL A 30 -2.43 2.51 0.16
N MET A 31 -1.32 2.53 0.93
CA MET A 31 -1.33 2.26 2.37
C MET A 31 -2.12 3.30 3.15
N ASN A 32 -2.03 4.56 2.75
CA ASN A 32 -2.80 5.65 3.35
C ASN A 32 -4.26 5.67 2.91
N GLY A 33 -4.60 4.94 1.84
CA GLY A 33 -5.95 4.83 1.31
C GLY A 33 -6.38 6.08 0.55
N ASP A 34 -5.46 6.68 -0.17
CA ASP A 34 -5.75 7.82 -1.03
C ASP A 34 -6.72 7.42 -2.14
N GLU A 35 -7.62 8.32 -2.48
CA GLU A 35 -8.57 8.14 -3.58
C GLU A 35 -7.97 8.53 -4.94
N VAL A 36 -6.93 9.37 -4.91
CA VAL A 36 -6.23 9.89 -6.10
C VAL A 36 -4.74 9.90 -5.85
N SER A 37 -3.97 9.42 -6.81
CA SER A 37 -2.53 9.62 -6.94
C SER A 37 -2.24 10.30 -8.28
N GLY A 38 -1.02 10.23 -8.76
CA GLY A 38 -0.67 10.80 -10.06
C GLY A 38 0.82 10.75 -10.33
N VAL A 39 1.19 11.50 -11.37
CA VAL A 39 2.59 11.65 -11.78
C VAL A 39 2.90 13.13 -11.92
N THR A 40 4.05 13.52 -11.43
CA THR A 40 4.64 14.86 -11.63
C THR A 40 5.90 14.73 -12.45
N ILE A 41 5.97 15.45 -13.58
CA ILE A 41 7.24 15.72 -14.25
C ILE A 41 7.88 16.89 -13.52
N MET A 42 9.09 16.70 -13.01
CA MET A 42 9.80 17.70 -12.23
C MET A 42 11.21 17.91 -12.73
N LYS A 43 11.76 19.11 -12.53
CA LYS A 43 13.17 19.40 -12.70
C LYS A 43 13.90 19.00 -11.41
N MET A 44 14.96 18.22 -11.53
CA MET A 44 15.74 17.79 -10.35
C MET A 44 16.59 18.94 -9.83
N ASP A 45 16.70 19.01 -8.51
CA ASP A 45 17.62 19.88 -7.78
C ASP A 45 18.51 19.05 -6.82
N GLU A 46 19.19 19.69 -5.89
CA GLU A 46 20.09 19.02 -4.92
C GLU A 46 19.33 18.25 -3.83
N GLY A 47 18.04 18.54 -3.65
CA GLY A 47 17.20 17.91 -2.65
C GLY A 47 16.58 16.60 -3.14
N LEU A 48 15.95 15.89 -2.20
CA LEU A 48 15.20 14.66 -2.52
C LEU A 48 13.78 15.02 -2.96
N ASP A 49 13.56 15.00 -4.27
CA ASP A 49 12.28 15.30 -4.94
C ASP A 49 11.71 16.68 -4.57
N THR A 50 12.58 17.69 -4.39
CA THR A 50 12.23 19.05 -4.00
C THR A 50 12.21 20.05 -5.15
N GLY A 51 12.72 19.68 -6.33
CA GLY A 51 12.84 20.54 -7.48
C GLY A 51 11.49 20.98 -8.07
N ASP A 52 11.54 21.95 -8.97
CA ASP A 52 10.36 22.60 -9.54
C ASP A 52 9.49 21.61 -10.32
N MET A 53 8.19 21.68 -10.11
CA MET A 53 7.20 20.90 -10.84
C MET A 53 6.94 21.52 -12.22
N LEU A 54 6.93 20.68 -13.26
CA LEU A 54 6.71 21.12 -14.63
C LEU A 54 5.28 20.85 -15.09
N THR A 55 4.84 19.60 -14.98
CA THR A 55 3.48 19.16 -15.36
C THR A 55 3.03 18.04 -14.44
N LYS A 56 1.72 17.86 -14.31
CA LYS A 56 1.10 16.81 -13.46
C LYS A 56 -0.05 16.15 -14.20
N VAL A 57 -0.31 14.90 -13.84
CA VAL A 57 -1.52 14.18 -14.23
C VAL A 57 -2.06 13.40 -13.02
N GLU A 58 -3.34 13.53 -12.76
CA GLU A 58 -4.04 12.78 -11.73
C GLU A 58 -4.45 11.40 -12.23
N VAL A 59 -4.39 10.41 -11.36
CA VAL A 59 -4.79 9.03 -11.61
C VAL A 59 -5.64 8.56 -10.44
N PRO A 60 -6.95 8.30 -10.63
CA PRO A 60 -7.81 7.80 -9.56
C PRO A 60 -7.42 6.37 -9.19
N LEU A 61 -7.48 6.07 -7.89
CA LEU A 61 -7.28 4.72 -7.37
C LEU A 61 -8.62 3.97 -7.34
N ALA A 62 -8.60 2.72 -7.78
CA ALA A 62 -9.72 1.81 -7.56
C ALA A 62 -9.79 1.38 -6.10
N ALA A 63 -10.98 0.97 -5.63
CA ALA A 63 -11.16 0.52 -4.25
C ALA A 63 -10.27 -0.69 -3.88
N ASP A 64 -9.96 -1.52 -4.89
CA ASP A 64 -9.10 -2.70 -4.79
C ASP A 64 -7.68 -2.47 -5.33
N GLU A 65 -7.28 -1.20 -5.52
CA GLU A 65 -5.97 -0.85 -6.06
C GLU A 65 -4.82 -1.44 -5.24
N THR A 66 -3.89 -2.12 -5.92
CA THR A 66 -2.67 -2.65 -5.31
C THR A 66 -1.45 -1.77 -5.63
N GLY A 67 -0.36 -1.95 -4.91
CA GLY A 67 0.91 -1.29 -5.25
C GLY A 67 1.36 -1.63 -6.67
N GLY A 68 1.16 -2.89 -7.12
CA GLY A 68 1.51 -3.33 -8.48
C GLY A 68 0.61 -2.73 -9.55
N SER A 69 -0.72 -2.77 -9.38
CA SER A 69 -1.64 -2.21 -10.38
C SER A 69 -1.51 -0.68 -10.50
N LEU A 70 -1.29 0.01 -9.37
CA LEU A 70 -1.04 1.46 -9.39
C LEU A 70 0.30 1.77 -10.08
N PHE A 71 1.35 0.97 -9.86
CA PHE A 71 2.62 1.12 -10.57
C PHE A 71 2.42 1.10 -12.09
N ASP A 72 1.68 0.12 -12.62
CA ASP A 72 1.43 -0.01 -14.06
C ASP A 72 0.64 1.19 -14.61
N LYS A 73 -0.38 1.66 -13.88
CA LYS A 73 -1.16 2.85 -14.26
C LYS A 73 -0.30 4.11 -14.29
N LEU A 74 0.49 4.33 -13.25
CA LEU A 74 1.35 5.52 -13.16
C LEU A 74 2.50 5.48 -14.18
N ALA A 75 3.05 4.30 -14.46
CA ALA A 75 4.06 4.15 -15.51
C ALA A 75 3.52 4.56 -16.89
N ALA A 76 2.31 4.10 -17.24
CA ALA A 76 1.66 4.47 -18.50
C ALA A 76 1.32 5.96 -18.56
N ALA A 77 0.75 6.53 -17.49
CA ALA A 77 0.41 7.94 -17.40
C ALA A 77 1.65 8.83 -17.45
N GLY A 78 2.72 8.45 -16.73
CA GLY A 78 3.98 9.18 -16.69
C GLY A 78 4.72 9.19 -18.02
N ALA A 79 4.74 8.05 -18.72
CA ALA A 79 5.33 7.98 -20.06
C ALA A 79 4.63 8.92 -21.05
N LYS A 80 3.29 8.93 -21.04
CA LYS A 80 2.50 9.85 -21.87
C LYS A 80 2.78 11.31 -21.51
N LEU A 81 2.70 11.64 -20.23
CA LEU A 81 2.91 12.99 -19.73
C LEU A 81 4.32 13.50 -20.08
N LEU A 82 5.35 12.64 -19.97
CA LEU A 82 6.73 13.00 -20.33
C LEU A 82 6.85 13.37 -21.79
N VAL A 83 6.32 12.54 -22.70
CA VAL A 83 6.34 12.77 -24.16
C VAL A 83 5.62 14.08 -24.52
N GLU A 84 4.55 14.42 -23.81
CA GLU A 84 3.81 15.69 -24.02
C GLU A 84 4.54 16.90 -23.43
N THR A 85 5.33 16.71 -22.35
CA THR A 85 6.00 17.77 -21.62
C THR A 85 7.31 18.21 -22.31
N LEU A 86 8.12 17.26 -22.80
CA LEU A 86 9.45 17.56 -23.34
C LEU A 86 9.44 18.56 -24.49
N PRO A 87 8.56 18.46 -25.53
CA PRO A 87 8.52 19.46 -26.61
C PRO A 87 8.09 20.85 -26.12
N LYS A 88 7.22 20.93 -25.11
CA LYS A 88 6.79 22.21 -24.52
C LYS A 88 7.92 22.84 -23.72
N LEU A 89 8.66 22.01 -22.97
CA LEU A 89 9.85 22.48 -22.25
C LEU A 89 10.92 23.03 -23.19
N GLU A 90 11.16 22.36 -24.32
CA GLU A 90 12.11 22.82 -25.35
C GLU A 90 11.72 24.16 -25.94
N LYS A 91 10.41 24.40 -26.13
CA LYS A 91 9.88 25.68 -26.66
C LYS A 91 9.74 26.76 -25.60
N GLY A 92 10.02 26.47 -24.33
CA GLY A 92 9.81 27.43 -23.23
C GLY A 92 8.34 27.67 -22.89
N GLU A 93 7.45 26.74 -23.24
CA GLU A 93 6.01 26.82 -23.02
C GLU A 93 5.59 26.26 -21.64
N VAL A 94 6.54 25.72 -20.85
CA VAL A 94 6.31 25.20 -19.50
C VAL A 94 6.84 26.20 -18.49
N THR A 95 5.99 26.66 -17.59
CA THR A 95 6.40 27.50 -16.45
C THR A 95 6.66 26.60 -15.24
N PRO A 96 7.91 26.49 -14.77
CA PRO A 96 8.21 25.70 -13.56
C PRO A 96 7.49 26.29 -12.34
N GLU A 97 6.87 25.43 -11.55
CA GLU A 97 6.20 25.78 -10.29
C GLU A 97 7.08 25.31 -9.12
N LYS A 98 7.52 26.27 -8.30
CA LYS A 98 8.32 25.95 -7.12
C LYS A 98 7.48 25.16 -6.10
N GLN A 99 8.04 24.06 -5.61
CA GLN A 99 7.40 23.32 -4.54
C GLN A 99 7.41 24.10 -3.22
N PRO A 100 6.38 23.99 -2.36
CA PRO A 100 6.44 24.50 -1.00
C PRO A 100 7.54 23.76 -0.20
N GLU A 101 8.13 24.43 0.80
CA GLU A 101 9.16 23.84 1.65
C GLU A 101 8.67 22.59 2.37
N ILE A 102 7.44 22.67 2.88
CA ILE A 102 6.79 21.58 3.65
C ILE A 102 5.98 20.73 2.67
N SER A 103 6.24 19.42 2.68
CA SER A 103 5.41 18.44 1.99
C SER A 103 4.03 18.33 2.65
N THR A 104 3.02 17.99 1.88
CA THR A 104 1.66 17.71 2.39
C THR A 104 1.54 16.34 3.05
N THR A 105 2.54 15.47 2.88
CA THR A 105 2.61 14.14 3.49
C THR A 105 3.96 13.93 4.15
N GLU A 106 4.09 12.86 4.93
CA GLU A 106 5.39 12.39 5.38
C GLU A 106 6.25 11.94 4.18
N TYR A 107 7.57 11.86 4.42
CA TYR A 107 8.51 11.36 3.42
C TYR A 107 8.22 9.89 3.08
N ALA A 108 8.00 9.61 1.81
CA ALA A 108 7.71 8.27 1.29
C ALA A 108 8.99 7.41 1.27
N ARG A 109 9.43 7.00 2.45
CA ARG A 109 10.65 6.18 2.60
C ARG A 109 10.58 4.89 1.81
N MET A 110 11.75 4.39 1.44
CA MET A 110 11.87 3.10 0.76
C MET A 110 11.20 1.99 1.57
N ILE A 111 10.39 1.17 0.89
CA ILE A 111 9.78 -0.03 1.46
C ILE A 111 10.85 -1.10 1.68
N LYS A 112 10.83 -1.70 2.84
CA LYS A 112 11.69 -2.81 3.24
C LYS A 112 10.86 -4.10 3.35
N LYS A 113 11.54 -5.24 3.36
CA LYS A 113 10.85 -6.54 3.49
C LYS A 113 10.05 -6.65 4.79
N GLU A 114 10.55 -6.04 5.85
CA GLU A 114 9.94 -6.02 7.18
C GLU A 114 8.61 -5.25 7.21
N ASP A 115 8.42 -4.28 6.31
CA ASP A 115 7.18 -3.51 6.19
C ASP A 115 5.99 -4.39 5.76
N GLY A 116 6.27 -5.56 5.18
CA GLY A 116 5.25 -6.56 4.90
C GLY A 116 4.76 -7.33 6.14
N LYS A 117 5.45 -7.26 7.29
CA LYS A 117 5.01 -7.95 8.50
C LYS A 117 3.74 -7.32 9.04
N ILE A 118 2.70 -8.14 9.17
CA ILE A 118 1.40 -7.68 9.68
C ILE A 118 1.48 -7.50 11.20
N ASP A 119 1.09 -6.31 11.65
CA ASP A 119 0.79 -6.00 13.04
C ASP A 119 -0.72 -6.12 13.26
N TRP A 120 -1.13 -7.21 13.88
CA TRP A 120 -2.54 -7.52 14.12
C TRP A 120 -3.21 -6.56 15.12
N THR A 121 -2.45 -5.73 15.82
CA THR A 121 -3.00 -4.71 16.75
C THR A 121 -3.55 -3.49 16.03
N LYS A 122 -3.24 -3.33 14.75
CA LYS A 122 -3.83 -2.31 13.86
C LYS A 122 -5.27 -2.64 13.51
N SER A 123 -5.99 -1.68 12.94
CA SER A 123 -7.35 -1.90 12.44
C SER A 123 -7.36 -2.83 11.22
N ALA A 124 -8.50 -3.47 10.97
CA ALA A 124 -8.69 -4.31 9.79
C ALA A 124 -8.49 -3.51 8.48
N VAL A 125 -8.90 -2.24 8.47
CA VAL A 125 -8.72 -1.34 7.32
C VAL A 125 -7.26 -1.06 7.05
N GLU A 126 -6.46 -0.75 8.09
CA GLU A 126 -5.03 -0.50 7.91
C GLU A 126 -4.29 -1.74 7.41
N ILE A 127 -4.65 -2.92 7.93
CA ILE A 127 -4.03 -4.19 7.51
C ILE A 127 -4.44 -4.55 6.08
N GLU A 128 -5.69 -4.34 5.70
CA GLU A 128 -6.18 -4.56 4.33
C GLU A 128 -5.42 -3.66 3.34
N ARG A 129 -5.28 -2.37 3.64
CA ARG A 129 -4.49 -1.43 2.84
C ARG A 129 -3.02 -1.85 2.74
N GLN A 130 -2.43 -2.32 3.85
CA GLN A 130 -1.06 -2.85 3.85
C GLN A 130 -0.94 -4.05 2.91
N ILE A 131 -1.90 -4.98 2.91
CA ILE A 131 -1.90 -6.14 2.01
C ILE A 131 -1.88 -5.69 0.55
N ARG A 132 -2.76 -4.76 0.17
CA ARG A 132 -2.80 -4.20 -1.18
C ARG A 132 -1.52 -3.43 -1.53
N ALA A 133 -1.08 -2.54 -0.66
CA ALA A 133 0.11 -1.73 -0.87
C ALA A 133 1.37 -2.56 -1.09
N MET A 134 1.52 -3.67 -0.35
CA MET A 134 2.68 -4.55 -0.42
C MET A 134 2.60 -5.60 -1.53
N SER A 135 1.51 -5.65 -2.30
CA SER A 135 1.36 -6.58 -3.43
C SER A 135 1.91 -5.96 -4.72
N PRO A 136 2.75 -6.66 -5.49
CA PRO A 136 3.25 -8.02 -5.27
C PRO A 136 4.49 -8.11 -4.38
N TRP A 137 5.15 -7.01 -4.08
CA TRP A 137 6.38 -6.98 -3.29
C TRP A 137 6.33 -5.86 -2.23
N PRO A 138 6.80 -6.13 -1.01
CA PRO A 138 7.41 -7.37 -0.49
C PRO A 138 6.41 -8.48 -0.16
N SER A 139 5.13 -8.28 -0.37
CA SER A 139 3.95 -9.01 0.10
C SER A 139 3.73 -8.89 1.62
N ALA A 140 2.48 -8.76 2.03
CA ALA A 140 2.13 -8.79 3.44
C ALA A 140 2.26 -10.23 3.97
N PHE A 141 2.74 -10.39 5.19
CA PHE A 141 2.94 -11.71 5.79
C PHE A 141 2.76 -11.72 7.29
N THR A 142 2.44 -12.89 7.79
CA THR A 142 2.38 -13.24 9.22
C THR A 142 3.01 -14.61 9.44
N LYS A 143 2.85 -15.17 10.63
CA LYS A 143 3.21 -16.57 10.91
C LYS A 143 1.99 -17.36 11.36
N VAL A 144 1.99 -18.65 11.06
CA VAL A 144 1.06 -19.64 11.60
C VAL A 144 1.83 -20.91 11.94
N ASN A 145 1.75 -21.34 13.19
CA ASN A 145 2.50 -22.53 13.68
C ASN A 145 4.00 -22.46 13.30
N GLY A 146 4.62 -21.30 13.50
CA GLY A 146 6.05 -21.05 13.21
C GLY A 146 6.42 -20.90 11.74
N LYS A 147 5.50 -21.15 10.77
CA LYS A 147 5.74 -21.01 9.33
C LYS A 147 5.29 -19.66 8.82
N ASN A 148 6.00 -19.15 7.81
CA ASN A 148 5.62 -17.91 7.16
C ASN A 148 4.34 -18.09 6.32
N LEU A 149 3.38 -17.18 6.50
CA LEU A 149 2.11 -17.17 5.79
C LEU A 149 1.98 -15.80 5.10
N LYS A 150 2.11 -15.76 3.77
CA LYS A 150 1.81 -14.56 2.99
C LYS A 150 0.32 -14.42 2.80
N ILE A 151 -0.17 -13.18 2.86
CA ILE A 151 -1.57 -12.83 2.61
C ILE A 151 -1.62 -11.99 1.35
N TRP A 152 -2.42 -12.43 0.37
CA TRP A 152 -2.49 -11.82 -0.94
C TRP A 152 -3.78 -11.06 -1.18
N ASP A 153 -4.85 -11.48 -0.52
CA ASP A 153 -6.15 -10.86 -0.64
C ASP A 153 -6.93 -11.01 0.67
N ALA A 154 -7.59 -9.94 1.07
CA ALA A 154 -8.39 -9.90 2.28
C ALA A 154 -9.50 -8.85 2.18
N LYS A 155 -10.56 -9.04 2.95
CA LYS A 155 -11.67 -8.09 3.08
C LYS A 155 -11.87 -7.67 4.52
N VAL A 156 -12.29 -6.44 4.68
CA VAL A 156 -12.74 -5.91 5.97
C VAL A 156 -14.21 -6.27 6.16
N ILE A 157 -14.52 -6.98 7.23
CA ILE A 157 -15.89 -7.01 7.72
C ILE A 157 -16.08 -5.77 8.60
N ALA A 158 -16.77 -4.76 8.05
CA ALA A 158 -17.24 -3.65 8.85
C ALA A 158 -18.29 -4.19 9.83
N MET A 159 -17.94 -4.24 11.09
CA MET A 159 -18.93 -4.50 12.12
C MET A 159 -19.77 -3.26 12.28
N PHE A 160 -20.99 -3.31 11.72
CA PHE A 160 -21.98 -2.27 11.90
C PHE A 160 -22.26 -2.06 13.39
N GLY A 161 -21.88 -0.93 13.90
CA GLY A 161 -21.97 -0.54 15.29
C GLY A 161 -20.70 -0.85 16.06
N GLY A 162 -19.80 0.14 16.19
CA GLY A 162 -18.55 0.13 16.94
C GLY A 162 -18.62 -0.25 18.42
N ASP A 163 -19.58 -1.09 18.80
CA ASP A 163 -19.99 -1.34 20.16
C ASP A 163 -20.21 -2.81 20.53
N LEU A 164 -20.26 -3.75 19.56
CA LEU A 164 -20.63 -5.11 19.94
C LEU A 164 -19.49 -5.89 20.61
N PHE A 165 -18.22 -5.57 20.28
CA PHE A 165 -17.05 -6.21 20.91
C PHE A 165 -16.43 -5.39 22.03
N SER A 166 -16.54 -4.05 21.99
CA SER A 166 -16.09 -3.18 23.10
C SER A 166 -16.99 -3.33 24.35
N LYS A 167 -18.21 -3.83 24.19
CA LYS A 167 -19.20 -3.99 25.26
C LYS A 167 -19.23 -5.36 25.93
N ILE A 168 -18.40 -6.32 25.51
CA ILE A 168 -18.27 -7.57 26.27
C ILE A 168 -17.33 -7.29 27.46
N PRO A 169 -17.84 -7.24 28.70
CA PRO A 169 -17.01 -6.95 29.85
C PRO A 169 -15.83 -7.93 29.95
N GLY A 170 -14.61 -7.42 30.07
CA GLY A 170 -13.40 -8.23 30.23
C GLY A 170 -12.67 -8.62 28.95
N GLN A 171 -13.10 -8.24 27.75
CA GLN A 171 -12.34 -8.44 26.53
C GLN A 171 -11.49 -7.19 26.21
N ASN A 172 -10.19 -7.33 26.32
CA ASN A 172 -9.24 -6.36 25.81
C ASN A 172 -9.02 -6.66 24.31
N PRO A 173 -9.41 -5.74 23.36
CA PRO A 173 -9.27 -5.97 21.93
C PRO A 173 -7.85 -6.35 21.52
N THR A 174 -6.84 -5.73 22.13
CA THR A 174 -5.43 -6.03 21.85
C THR A 174 -5.01 -7.43 22.28
N LYS A 175 -5.61 -8.00 23.32
CA LYS A 175 -5.32 -9.38 23.75
C LYS A 175 -5.88 -10.44 22.78
N SER A 176 -6.85 -10.08 21.97
CA SER A 176 -7.45 -10.97 20.96
C SER A 176 -6.95 -10.73 19.54
N ALA A 177 -6.18 -9.68 19.31
CA ALA A 177 -5.60 -9.37 18.02
C ALA A 177 -4.73 -10.53 17.49
N GLY A 178 -4.90 -10.89 16.22
CA GLY A 178 -4.25 -12.03 15.58
C GLY A 178 -4.91 -13.37 15.84
N LYS A 179 -5.96 -13.44 16.67
CA LYS A 179 -6.69 -14.72 16.89
C LYS A 179 -7.65 -14.99 15.75
N VAL A 180 -7.57 -16.21 15.22
CA VAL A 180 -8.56 -16.76 14.29
C VAL A 180 -9.87 -16.92 15.03
N TRP A 181 -10.94 -16.35 14.48
CA TRP A 181 -12.30 -16.48 15.01
C TRP A 181 -13.10 -17.54 14.27
N VAL A 182 -13.04 -17.51 12.92
CA VAL A 182 -13.69 -18.48 12.05
C VAL A 182 -12.68 -18.95 11.01
N ALA A 183 -12.73 -20.22 10.65
CA ALA A 183 -11.96 -20.82 9.58
C ALA A 183 -12.86 -21.81 8.83
N ASP A 184 -13.42 -21.37 7.71
CA ASP A 184 -14.36 -22.15 6.90
C ASP A 184 -14.26 -21.79 5.40
N GLU A 185 -15.26 -22.21 4.63
CA GLU A 185 -15.33 -21.93 3.20
C GLU A 185 -15.43 -20.44 2.83
N THR A 186 -15.83 -19.58 3.78
CA THR A 186 -15.89 -18.13 3.56
C THR A 186 -14.54 -17.44 3.74
N GLY A 187 -13.57 -18.15 4.35
CA GLY A 187 -12.21 -17.67 4.55
C GLY A 187 -11.70 -17.85 5.97
N LEU A 188 -10.58 -17.21 6.24
CA LEU A 188 -9.98 -17.18 7.57
C LEU A 188 -10.26 -15.81 8.21
N HIS A 189 -11.18 -15.79 9.18
CA HIS A 189 -11.59 -14.57 9.87
C HIS A 189 -10.68 -14.33 11.07
N VAL A 190 -9.95 -13.23 11.05
CA VAL A 190 -8.95 -12.90 12.06
C VAL A 190 -9.34 -11.63 12.78
N LYS A 191 -9.32 -11.66 14.11
CA LYS A 191 -9.53 -10.46 14.94
C LYS A 191 -8.33 -9.53 14.82
N THR A 192 -8.60 -8.25 14.66
CA THR A 192 -7.61 -7.18 14.61
C THR A 192 -7.73 -6.26 15.82
N GLY A 193 -6.94 -5.21 15.88
CA GLY A 193 -7.09 -4.19 16.92
C GLY A 193 -8.43 -3.47 16.85
N ASP A 194 -8.99 -3.33 15.62
CA ASP A 194 -10.32 -2.81 15.37
C ASP A 194 -10.91 -3.51 14.14
N GLY A 195 -12.00 -4.25 14.33
CA GLY A 195 -12.70 -5.01 13.30
C GLY A 195 -12.16 -6.42 13.07
N ILE A 196 -12.62 -7.03 12.00
CA ILE A 196 -12.25 -8.37 11.55
C ILE A 196 -11.75 -8.31 10.11
N LEU A 197 -10.63 -8.96 9.88
CA LEU A 197 -10.08 -9.18 8.55
C LEU A 197 -10.42 -10.59 8.08
N VAL A 198 -11.00 -10.75 6.90
CA VAL A 198 -11.23 -12.03 6.25
C VAL A 198 -10.16 -12.24 5.20
N ILE A 199 -9.31 -13.22 5.41
CA ILE A 199 -8.27 -13.60 4.46
C ILE A 199 -8.89 -14.50 3.40
N GLU A 200 -8.89 -14.07 2.14
CA GLU A 200 -9.47 -14.78 1.00
C GLU A 200 -8.44 -15.53 0.17
N GLU A 201 -7.19 -15.04 0.14
CA GLU A 201 -6.11 -15.65 -0.60
C GLU A 201 -4.79 -15.58 0.15
N LEU A 202 -4.12 -16.72 0.23
CA LEU A 202 -2.92 -16.87 1.04
C LEU A 202 -1.88 -17.79 0.38
N GLN A 203 -0.69 -17.79 0.97
CA GLN A 203 0.39 -18.68 0.57
C GLN A 203 1.22 -19.09 1.79
N LEU A 204 1.12 -20.34 2.20
CA LEU A 204 1.99 -20.91 3.23
C LEU A 204 3.38 -21.17 2.66
N GLU A 205 4.38 -20.98 3.48
CA GLU A 205 5.78 -21.30 3.15
C GLU A 205 5.95 -22.69 2.52
N GLY A 206 6.60 -22.76 1.37
CA GLY A 206 6.78 -23.98 0.59
C GLY A 206 5.55 -24.45 -0.20
N LYS A 207 4.44 -23.68 -0.19
CA LYS A 207 3.23 -24.00 -0.94
C LYS A 207 2.94 -22.95 -2.03
N LYS A 208 2.01 -23.27 -2.93
CA LYS A 208 1.52 -22.31 -3.93
C LYS A 208 0.54 -21.32 -3.31
N ARG A 209 0.41 -20.15 -3.88
CA ARG A 209 -0.66 -19.19 -3.64
C ARG A 209 -2.00 -19.84 -4.02
N MET A 210 -3.01 -19.71 -3.16
CA MET A 210 -4.33 -20.32 -3.38
C MET A 210 -5.41 -19.62 -2.56
N LYS A 211 -6.66 -19.85 -2.90
CA LYS A 211 -7.80 -19.39 -2.11
C LYS A 211 -7.80 -20.05 -0.74
N THR A 212 -8.19 -19.29 0.28
CA THR A 212 -8.20 -19.77 1.67
C THR A 212 -9.10 -20.98 1.87
N ALA A 213 -10.26 -21.03 1.21
CA ALA A 213 -11.15 -22.17 1.24
C ALA A 213 -10.46 -23.46 0.75
N ASP A 214 -9.65 -23.38 -0.31
CA ASP A 214 -8.90 -24.54 -0.83
C ASP A 214 -7.79 -24.96 0.12
N PHE A 215 -7.11 -23.97 0.71
CA PHE A 215 -6.06 -24.20 1.68
C PHE A 215 -6.57 -24.95 2.92
N LEU A 216 -7.70 -24.52 3.47
CA LEU A 216 -8.29 -25.09 4.69
C LEU A 216 -8.75 -26.56 4.53
N ARG A 217 -9.02 -27.02 3.30
CA ARG A 217 -9.32 -28.45 3.06
C ARG A 217 -8.12 -29.38 3.32
N GLY A 218 -6.92 -28.85 3.20
CA GLY A 218 -5.67 -29.64 3.37
C GLY A 218 -4.79 -29.21 4.54
N TYR A 219 -5.14 -28.12 5.21
CA TYR A 219 -4.39 -27.57 6.33
C TYR A 219 -5.34 -26.95 7.36
N ALA A 220 -5.57 -27.67 8.44
CA ALA A 220 -6.45 -27.19 9.50
C ALA A 220 -5.82 -25.99 10.25
N ILE A 221 -6.60 -24.93 10.38
CA ILE A 221 -6.36 -23.81 11.30
C ILE A 221 -7.58 -23.72 12.20
N GLU A 222 -7.40 -24.07 13.47
CA GLU A 222 -8.50 -24.09 14.41
C GLU A 222 -8.86 -22.67 14.91
N PRO A 223 -10.15 -22.38 15.15
CA PRO A 223 -10.55 -21.19 15.89
C PRO A 223 -9.78 -21.07 17.20
N GLY A 224 -9.29 -19.87 17.51
CA GLY A 224 -8.41 -19.62 18.65
C GLY A 224 -6.92 -19.66 18.32
N THR A 225 -6.50 -20.21 17.18
CA THR A 225 -5.11 -20.11 16.69
C THR A 225 -4.69 -18.66 16.62
N ARG A 226 -3.47 -18.35 17.07
CA ARG A 226 -2.92 -16.99 16.98
C ARG A 226 -1.96 -16.90 15.80
N LEU A 227 -2.22 -15.94 14.92
CA LEU A 227 -1.29 -15.57 13.85
C LEU A 227 -0.24 -14.59 14.38
N GLY A 228 0.98 -14.69 13.84
CA GLY A 228 2.10 -13.84 14.24
C GLY A 228 3.09 -14.51 15.19
N GLU A 229 2.78 -15.70 15.63
CA GLU A 229 3.62 -16.53 16.51
C GLU A 229 4.26 -17.72 15.77
#